data_9882daf3eac8eb0de3d9369229aba3f4
#
_entry.id   9882daf3eac8eb0de3d9369229aba3f4
#
_cell.length_a   1.000
_cell.length_b   1.000
_cell.length_c   1.000
_cell.angle_alpha   90.00
_cell.angle_beta   90.00
_cell.angle_gamma   90.00
#
_symmetry.space_group_name_H-M   'P 1'
#
loop_
_entity.id
_entity.type
_entity.pdbx_description
1 polymer ?
#
loop_
_entity_poly.entity_id
_entity_poly.type
_entity_poly.pdbx_seq_one_letter_code
_entity_poly.pdbx_strand_id
1 'polypeptide(L)'
;MNTIRRIVEFAKVKTFAFKCIAIGAALALVASACVIQLASTQLIGGRQTAQAATANRTLTVTLSAKRGRILDANGSVLAQSVERYTIVANPEAAQEFEPITCNDNTRDYCHEIDGKPVGATGAAAVGRLLAKVLDMNAMELGADLSGTGQYVILKKDVTPQVKRSIEALHLGGIVWGELSSERLYAD
;
A
#
# COMPACT_ATOMS: atom_id res chain seq x y z
N MET A 1 -31.46 62.27 44.71
CA MET A 1 -30.22 61.65 44.22
C MET A 1 -30.34 60.14 43.85
N ASN A 2 -31.38 59.43 44.32
CA ASN A 2 -31.56 58.00 44.04
C ASN A 2 -32.20 57.62 42.69
N THR A 3 -32.97 58.50 42.08
CA THR A 3 -33.73 58.23 40.84
C THR A 3 -32.84 58.22 39.63
N ILE A 4 -31.86 59.13 39.54
CA ILE A 4 -30.92 59.23 38.47
C ILE A 4 -29.99 57.99 38.43
N ARG A 5 -29.57 57.49 39.59
CA ARG A 5 -28.68 56.29 39.68
C ARG A 5 -29.43 55.03 39.20
N ARG A 6 -30.72 54.89 39.49
CA ARG A 6 -31.54 53.77 38.95
C ARG A 6 -31.73 53.83 37.46
N ILE A 7 -31.93 55.03 36.87
CA ILE A 7 -32.07 55.18 35.42
C ILE A 7 -30.75 54.79 34.68
N VAL A 8 -29.59 55.18 35.22
CA VAL A 8 -28.28 54.84 34.66
C VAL A 8 -27.98 53.35 34.79
N GLU A 9 -28.37 52.71 35.87
CA GLU A 9 -28.22 51.24 36.01
C GLU A 9 -29.14 50.47 35.05
N PHE A 10 -30.41 50.91 34.90
CA PHE A 10 -31.34 50.33 33.91
C PHE A 10 -30.84 50.49 32.46
N ALA A 11 -30.26 51.63 32.13
CA ALA A 11 -29.67 51.84 30.81
C ALA A 11 -28.43 50.96 30.56
N LYS A 12 -27.58 50.74 31.58
CA LYS A 12 -26.41 49.84 31.50
C LYS A 12 -26.82 48.38 31.33
N VAL A 13 -27.85 47.92 32.05
CA VAL A 13 -28.38 46.55 31.93
C VAL A 13 -28.97 46.29 30.56
N LYS A 14 -29.74 47.23 30.00
CA LYS A 14 -30.28 47.12 28.62
C LYS A 14 -29.18 47.06 27.57
N THR A 15 -28.12 47.88 27.71
CA THR A 15 -26.99 47.86 26.79
C THR A 15 -26.18 46.56 26.92
N PHE A 16 -26.02 46.01 28.11
CA PHE A 16 -25.36 44.72 28.33
C PHE A 16 -26.16 43.56 27.71
N ALA A 17 -27.49 43.51 28.00
CA ALA A 17 -28.39 42.52 27.42
C ALA A 17 -28.41 42.58 25.88
N PHE A 18 -28.43 43.76 25.30
CA PHE A 18 -28.36 43.94 23.84
C PHE A 18 -27.04 43.42 23.26
N LYS A 19 -25.90 43.67 23.90
CA LYS A 19 -24.60 43.12 23.50
C LYS A 19 -24.56 41.60 23.55
N CYS A 20 -25.12 41.02 24.63
CA CYS A 20 -25.19 39.55 24.76
C CYS A 20 -26.07 38.92 23.68
N ILE A 21 -27.22 39.54 23.36
CA ILE A 21 -28.12 39.10 22.28
C ILE A 21 -27.43 39.22 20.92
N ALA A 22 -26.73 40.33 20.65
CA ALA A 22 -26.01 40.53 19.39
C ALA A 22 -24.88 39.51 19.19
N ILE A 23 -24.12 39.22 20.26
CA ILE A 23 -23.08 38.19 20.21
C ILE A 23 -23.70 36.80 20.00
N GLY A 24 -24.79 36.49 20.71
CA GLY A 24 -25.53 35.23 20.55
C GLY A 24 -26.07 35.06 19.12
N ALA A 25 -26.64 36.11 18.53
CA ALA A 25 -27.11 36.10 17.15
C ALA A 25 -25.96 35.91 16.15
N ALA A 26 -24.83 36.58 16.35
CA ALA A 26 -23.66 36.42 15.50
C ALA A 26 -23.12 34.98 15.55
N LEU A 27 -23.02 34.38 16.72
CA LEU A 27 -22.60 32.99 16.90
C LEU A 27 -23.59 32.02 16.24
N ALA A 28 -24.89 32.26 16.38
CA ALA A 28 -25.93 31.45 15.75
C ALA A 28 -25.84 31.49 14.21
N LEU A 29 -25.55 32.66 13.63
CA LEU A 29 -25.36 32.83 12.19
C LEU A 29 -24.11 32.06 11.70
N VAL A 30 -22.98 32.16 12.42
CA VAL A 30 -21.77 31.42 12.06
C VAL A 30 -22.01 29.90 12.18
N ALA A 31 -22.65 29.44 13.26
CA ALA A 31 -22.99 28.02 13.42
C ALA A 31 -23.92 27.53 12.30
N SER A 32 -24.93 28.30 11.92
CA SER A 32 -25.83 27.97 10.82
C SER A 32 -25.09 27.89 9.48
N ALA A 33 -24.17 28.80 9.20
CA ALA A 33 -23.33 28.76 8.00
C ALA A 33 -22.44 27.50 7.96
N CYS A 34 -21.84 27.14 9.08
CA CYS A 34 -21.05 25.89 9.19
C CYS A 34 -21.90 24.65 8.96
N VAL A 35 -23.10 24.57 9.49
CA VAL A 35 -24.02 23.42 9.27
C VAL A 35 -24.42 23.32 7.80
N ILE A 36 -24.76 24.44 7.17
CA ILE A 36 -25.09 24.47 5.73
C ILE A 36 -23.89 24.00 4.89
N GLN A 37 -22.69 24.48 5.21
CA GLN A 37 -21.46 24.08 4.52
C GLN A 37 -21.19 22.58 4.67
N LEU A 38 -21.32 22.04 5.89
CA LEU A 38 -21.19 20.60 6.15
C LEU A 38 -22.24 19.77 5.39
N ALA A 39 -23.49 20.21 5.42
CA ALA A 39 -24.56 19.53 4.71
C ALA A 39 -24.32 19.54 3.20
N SER A 40 -23.86 20.65 2.62
CA SER A 40 -23.55 20.74 1.19
C SER A 40 -22.40 19.82 0.78
N THR A 41 -21.33 19.75 1.56
CA THR A 41 -20.19 18.88 1.27
C THR A 41 -20.51 17.39 1.46
N GLN A 42 -21.33 17.03 2.45
CA GLN A 42 -21.66 15.63 2.72
C GLN A 42 -22.79 15.10 1.83
N LEU A 43 -23.83 15.89 1.58
CA LEU A 43 -25.01 15.43 0.83
C LEU A 43 -24.86 15.63 -0.69
N ILE A 44 -24.25 16.73 -1.12
CA ILE A 44 -24.15 17.08 -2.54
C ILE A 44 -22.80 16.64 -3.12
N GLY A 45 -21.69 16.96 -2.42
CA GLY A 45 -20.33 16.65 -2.86
C GLY A 45 -19.84 15.24 -2.51
N GLY A 46 -20.49 14.56 -1.55
CA GLY A 46 -20.01 13.28 -1.02
C GLY A 46 -19.89 12.18 -2.09
N ARG A 47 -20.81 12.12 -3.04
CA ARG A 47 -20.77 11.15 -4.16
C ARG A 47 -19.59 11.39 -5.10
N GLN A 48 -19.30 12.63 -5.45
CA GLN A 48 -18.18 12.98 -6.33
C GLN A 48 -16.85 12.73 -5.64
N THR A 49 -16.74 13.08 -4.37
CA THR A 49 -15.54 12.83 -3.56
C THR A 49 -15.30 11.32 -3.37
N ALA A 50 -16.35 10.53 -3.13
CA ALA A 50 -16.26 9.07 -3.05
C ALA A 50 -15.84 8.45 -4.39
N GLN A 51 -16.38 8.90 -5.51
CA GLN A 51 -15.98 8.43 -6.84
C GLN A 51 -14.54 8.79 -7.17
N ALA A 52 -14.09 10.01 -6.86
CA ALA A 52 -12.71 10.42 -7.05
C ALA A 52 -11.74 9.62 -6.14
N ALA A 53 -12.13 9.36 -4.89
CA ALA A 53 -11.34 8.53 -3.98
C ALA A 53 -11.26 7.07 -4.45
N THR A 54 -12.34 6.53 -5.03
CA THR A 54 -12.34 5.18 -5.61
C THR A 54 -11.50 5.13 -6.88
N ALA A 55 -11.62 6.12 -7.76
CA ALA A 55 -10.82 6.20 -8.98
C ALA A 55 -9.31 6.28 -8.70
N ASN A 56 -8.91 6.99 -7.64
CA ASN A 56 -7.51 7.09 -7.22
C ASN A 56 -6.98 5.82 -6.53
N ARG A 57 -7.86 4.91 -6.10
CA ARG A 57 -7.49 3.65 -5.45
C ARG A 57 -7.64 2.44 -6.37
N THR A 58 -8.33 2.58 -7.49
CA THR A 58 -8.50 1.51 -8.48
C THR A 58 -7.48 1.65 -9.58
N LEU A 59 -6.55 0.72 -9.63
CA LEU A 59 -5.68 0.54 -10.78
C LEU A 59 -6.37 -0.43 -11.75
N THR A 60 -6.58 0.00 -12.99
CA THR A 60 -7.01 -0.92 -14.04
C THR A 60 -5.82 -1.75 -14.47
N VAL A 61 -5.76 -3.00 -13.99
CA VAL A 61 -4.74 -3.95 -14.42
C VAL A 61 -5.27 -4.71 -15.62
N THR A 62 -4.60 -4.59 -16.77
CA THR A 62 -4.89 -5.41 -17.94
C THR A 62 -4.34 -6.80 -17.71
N LEU A 63 -5.21 -7.77 -17.45
CA LEU A 63 -4.82 -9.17 -17.39
C LEU A 63 -4.62 -9.69 -18.82
N SER A 64 -3.39 -10.05 -19.16
CA SER A 64 -3.10 -10.72 -20.42
C SER A 64 -3.70 -12.12 -20.41
N ALA A 65 -4.61 -12.40 -21.35
CA ALA A 65 -5.15 -13.72 -21.51
C ALA A 65 -4.05 -14.73 -21.91
N LYS A 66 -4.13 -15.97 -21.40
CA LYS A 66 -3.25 -17.05 -21.82
C LYS A 66 -3.51 -17.34 -23.31
N ARG A 67 -2.46 -17.33 -24.10
CA ARG A 67 -2.55 -17.72 -25.50
C ARG A 67 -2.81 -19.22 -25.61
N GLY A 68 -3.66 -19.61 -26.54
CA GLY A 68 -3.95 -21.01 -26.84
C GLY A 68 -2.72 -21.77 -27.33
N ARG A 69 -2.80 -23.09 -27.30
CA ARG A 69 -1.81 -23.99 -27.89
C ARG A 69 -1.93 -23.99 -29.42
N ILE A 70 -0.82 -24.12 -30.11
CA ILE A 70 -0.77 -24.41 -31.53
C ILE A 70 -0.45 -25.88 -31.68
N LEU A 71 -1.28 -26.58 -32.42
CA LEU A 71 -1.15 -28.03 -32.71
C LEU A 71 -0.85 -28.22 -34.20
N ASP A 72 -0.16 -29.29 -34.53
CA ASP A 72 -0.04 -29.76 -35.90
C ASP A 72 -1.29 -30.54 -36.36
N ALA A 73 -1.26 -31.05 -37.59
CA ALA A 73 -2.38 -31.84 -38.15
C ALA A 73 -2.60 -33.18 -37.42
N ASN A 74 -1.61 -33.68 -36.69
CA ASN A 74 -1.66 -34.92 -35.91
C ASN A 74 -2.03 -34.67 -34.42
N GLY A 75 -2.24 -33.39 -34.01
CA GLY A 75 -2.56 -33.02 -32.64
C GLY A 75 -1.33 -32.84 -31.75
N SER A 76 -0.11 -32.88 -32.25
CA SER A 76 1.11 -32.64 -31.50
C SER A 76 1.26 -31.14 -31.20
N VAL A 77 1.71 -30.80 -29.99
CA VAL A 77 1.85 -29.40 -29.55
C VAL A 77 3.09 -28.78 -30.20
N LEU A 78 2.89 -27.82 -31.09
CA LEU A 78 3.96 -27.04 -31.70
C LEU A 78 4.36 -25.82 -30.87
N ALA A 79 3.40 -25.21 -30.17
CA ALA A 79 3.70 -24.11 -29.27
C ALA A 79 2.64 -24.01 -28.15
N GLN A 80 3.09 -23.73 -26.94
CA GLN A 80 2.20 -23.49 -25.79
C GLN A 80 2.72 -22.37 -24.90
N SER A 81 1.81 -21.67 -24.24
CA SER A 81 2.18 -20.68 -23.23
C SER A 81 2.33 -21.36 -21.88
N VAL A 82 3.45 -21.08 -21.20
CA VAL A 82 3.72 -21.50 -19.83
C VAL A 82 3.70 -20.27 -18.89
N GLU A 83 3.28 -20.50 -17.68
CA GLU A 83 3.32 -19.46 -16.65
C GLU A 83 4.77 -19.24 -16.21
N ARG A 84 5.17 -18.00 -16.23
CA ARG A 84 6.43 -17.52 -15.69
C ARG A 84 6.15 -16.33 -14.78
N TYR A 85 7.09 -16.00 -13.96
CA TYR A 85 6.98 -14.86 -13.05
C TYR A 85 8.23 -13.99 -13.18
N THR A 86 8.01 -12.68 -13.10
CA THR A 86 9.09 -11.71 -12.88
C THR A 86 9.12 -11.39 -11.41
N ILE A 87 10.24 -11.65 -10.75
CA ILE A 87 10.41 -11.33 -9.34
C ILE A 87 10.85 -9.88 -9.24
N VAL A 88 10.08 -9.13 -8.50
CA VAL A 88 10.29 -7.71 -8.24
C VAL A 88 10.33 -7.44 -6.75
N ALA A 89 10.99 -6.36 -6.37
CA ALA A 89 11.11 -5.95 -4.98
C ALA A 89 10.95 -4.45 -4.82
N ASN A 90 10.64 -4.05 -3.59
CA ASN A 90 10.62 -2.68 -3.12
C ASN A 90 11.91 -2.40 -2.32
N PRO A 91 12.90 -1.67 -2.87
CA PRO A 91 14.14 -1.35 -2.18
C PRO A 91 13.94 -0.55 -0.88
N GLU A 92 13.01 0.43 -0.85
CA GLU A 92 12.73 1.20 0.36
C GLU A 92 12.26 0.30 1.50
N ALA A 93 11.31 -0.60 1.23
CA ALA A 93 10.82 -1.55 2.22
C ALA A 93 11.89 -2.58 2.62
N ALA A 94 12.77 -2.96 1.68
CA ALA A 94 13.86 -3.89 1.94
C ALA A 94 14.90 -3.31 2.92
N GLN A 95 15.16 -2.01 2.88
CA GLN A 95 16.11 -1.35 3.79
C GLN A 95 15.62 -1.33 5.25
N GLU A 96 14.32 -1.31 5.47
CA GLU A 96 13.70 -1.32 6.80
C GLU A 96 13.44 -2.74 7.34
N PHE A 97 13.82 -3.77 6.58
CA PHE A 97 13.52 -5.15 6.94
C PHE A 97 14.34 -5.64 8.14
N GLU A 98 13.66 -6.16 9.15
CA GLU A 98 14.26 -6.84 10.30
C GLU A 98 13.87 -8.32 10.31
N PRO A 99 14.84 -9.26 10.21
CA PRO A 99 14.55 -10.68 10.28
C PRO A 99 13.98 -11.09 11.62
N ILE A 100 12.92 -11.87 11.59
CA ILE A 100 12.31 -12.43 12.80
C ILE A 100 13.10 -13.67 13.23
N THR A 101 13.56 -13.69 14.48
CA THR A 101 14.27 -14.83 15.06
C THR A 101 13.33 -16.02 15.24
N CYS A 102 13.78 -17.23 14.90
CA CYS A 102 13.03 -18.46 15.09
C CYS A 102 12.97 -18.88 16.55
N ASN A 103 11.77 -19.08 17.06
CA ASN A 103 11.44 -19.65 18.36
C ASN A 103 10.12 -20.41 18.27
N ASP A 104 9.65 -21.02 19.34
CA ASP A 104 8.42 -21.82 19.33
C ASP A 104 7.18 -21.05 18.88
N ASN A 105 7.13 -19.73 19.08
CA ASN A 105 5.98 -18.88 18.70
C ASN A 105 6.11 -18.29 17.30
N THR A 106 7.30 -18.25 16.72
CA THR A 106 7.57 -17.60 15.42
C THR A 106 7.95 -18.58 14.32
N ARG A 107 7.94 -19.88 14.60
CA ARG A 107 8.39 -20.96 13.72
C ARG A 107 7.80 -20.89 12.30
N ASP A 108 6.55 -20.47 12.17
CA ASP A 108 5.83 -20.47 10.89
C ASP A 108 6.19 -19.30 9.97
N TYR A 109 6.83 -18.25 10.50
CA TYR A 109 7.12 -17.01 9.76
C TYR A 109 8.48 -16.39 10.09
N CYS A 110 9.35 -17.12 10.78
CA CYS A 110 10.69 -16.65 11.09
C CYS A 110 11.65 -16.78 9.91
N HIS A 111 12.80 -16.12 10.02
CA HIS A 111 13.79 -16.03 8.95
C HIS A 111 15.10 -16.65 9.39
N GLU A 112 15.46 -17.75 8.73
CA GLU A 112 16.73 -18.44 8.94
C GLU A 112 17.30 -18.95 7.61
N ILE A 113 18.60 -19.18 7.59
CA ILE A 113 19.33 -19.77 6.47
C ILE A 113 20.08 -20.99 7.00
N ASP A 114 19.69 -22.18 6.52
CA ASP A 114 20.31 -23.47 6.92
C ASP A 114 20.32 -23.66 8.45
N GLY A 115 19.20 -23.29 9.13
CA GLY A 115 19.04 -23.43 10.58
C GLY A 115 19.83 -22.41 11.41
N LYS A 116 20.28 -21.33 10.81
CA LYS A 116 21.00 -20.23 11.48
C LYS A 116 20.31 -18.89 11.24
N PRO A 117 20.40 -17.97 12.22
CA PRO A 117 19.90 -16.60 12.01
C PRO A 117 20.53 -15.96 10.77
N VAL A 118 19.78 -15.12 10.08
CA VAL A 118 20.24 -14.45 8.84
C VAL A 118 21.53 -13.65 9.04
N GLY A 119 21.76 -13.12 10.24
CA GLY A 119 22.99 -12.40 10.62
C GLY A 119 23.19 -11.08 9.88
N ALA A 120 22.10 -10.48 9.38
CA ALA A 120 22.07 -9.18 8.74
C ALA A 120 20.68 -8.60 8.90
N THR A 121 20.52 -7.29 8.64
CA THR A 121 19.24 -6.57 8.59
C THR A 121 19.12 -5.83 7.24
N GLY A 122 17.95 -5.29 6.96
CA GLY A 122 17.71 -4.50 5.77
C GLY A 122 17.91 -5.26 4.47
N ALA A 123 18.31 -4.54 3.43
CA ALA A 123 18.55 -5.07 2.08
C ALA A 123 19.50 -6.27 2.05
N ALA A 124 20.53 -6.28 2.92
CA ALA A 124 21.48 -7.39 3.00
C ALA A 124 20.83 -8.67 3.53
N ALA A 125 19.88 -8.57 4.47
CA ALA A 125 19.14 -9.71 4.99
C ALA A 125 18.23 -10.30 3.91
N VAL A 126 17.47 -9.45 3.21
CA VAL A 126 16.59 -9.86 2.10
C VAL A 126 17.42 -10.52 0.99
N GLY A 127 18.56 -9.92 0.61
CA GLY A 127 19.46 -10.48 -0.38
C GLY A 127 19.99 -11.88 0.00
N ARG A 128 20.35 -12.09 1.27
CA ARG A 128 20.79 -13.42 1.75
C ARG A 128 19.66 -14.46 1.73
N LEU A 129 18.45 -14.09 2.10
CA LEU A 129 17.29 -14.98 2.06
C LEU A 129 16.91 -15.38 0.62
N LEU A 130 16.98 -14.45 -0.31
CA LEU A 130 16.65 -14.70 -1.71
C LEU A 130 17.74 -15.44 -2.50
N ALA A 131 19.00 -15.31 -2.10
CA ALA A 131 20.15 -15.82 -2.85
C ALA A 131 20.02 -17.29 -3.23
N LYS A 132 19.66 -18.15 -2.27
CA LYS A 132 19.47 -19.58 -2.47
C LYS A 132 18.28 -19.92 -3.36
N VAL A 133 17.19 -19.19 -3.20
CA VAL A 133 15.92 -19.44 -3.93
C VAL A 133 16.01 -18.97 -5.37
N LEU A 134 16.69 -17.84 -5.61
CA LEU A 134 16.87 -17.27 -6.94
C LEU A 134 18.10 -17.81 -7.66
N ASP A 135 18.97 -18.56 -6.97
CA ASP A 135 20.29 -18.98 -7.48
C ASP A 135 21.09 -17.77 -7.99
N MET A 136 21.26 -16.77 -7.11
CA MET A 136 21.95 -15.51 -7.38
C MET A 136 22.88 -15.16 -6.23
N ASN A 137 23.83 -14.25 -6.48
CA ASN A 137 24.76 -13.80 -5.45
C ASN A 137 24.04 -12.90 -4.42
N ALA A 138 24.16 -13.21 -3.12
CA ALA A 138 23.53 -12.46 -2.05
C ALA A 138 23.99 -10.99 -1.99
N MET A 139 25.26 -10.72 -2.36
CA MET A 139 25.81 -9.37 -2.34
C MET A 139 25.26 -8.52 -3.49
N GLU A 140 25.11 -9.11 -4.66
CA GLU A 140 24.49 -8.48 -5.83
C GLU A 140 23.01 -8.14 -5.55
N LEU A 141 22.24 -9.11 -5.04
CA LEU A 141 20.85 -8.89 -4.62
C LEU A 141 20.74 -7.81 -3.52
N GLY A 142 21.66 -7.81 -2.55
CA GLY A 142 21.71 -6.76 -1.53
C GLY A 142 22.00 -5.38 -2.09
N ALA A 143 22.85 -5.28 -3.11
CA ALA A 143 23.14 -4.04 -3.80
C ALA A 143 21.92 -3.50 -4.56
N ASP A 144 21.23 -4.35 -5.32
CA ASP A 144 20.00 -4.00 -6.03
C ASP A 144 18.91 -3.52 -5.07
N LEU A 145 18.79 -4.17 -3.90
CA LEU A 145 17.84 -3.83 -2.85
C LEU A 145 18.25 -2.61 -2.00
N SER A 146 19.48 -2.11 -2.14
CA SER A 146 19.95 -0.88 -1.48
C SER A 146 19.69 0.38 -2.30
N GLY A 147 19.11 0.24 -3.49
CA GLY A 147 18.72 1.33 -4.37
C GLY A 147 17.63 2.21 -3.79
N THR A 148 17.40 3.34 -4.42
CA THR A 148 16.26 4.23 -4.12
C THR A 148 15.06 3.87 -5.01
N GLY A 149 13.86 3.93 -4.44
CA GLY A 149 12.62 3.67 -5.16
C GLY A 149 11.87 2.45 -4.64
N GLN A 150 10.70 2.22 -5.22
CA GLN A 150 9.75 1.21 -4.73
C GLN A 150 9.62 0.00 -5.68
N TYR A 151 10.43 -0.06 -6.74
CA TYR A 151 10.34 -1.11 -7.74
C TYR A 151 11.71 -1.40 -8.36
N VAL A 152 12.15 -2.63 -8.23
CA VAL A 152 13.35 -3.17 -8.90
C VAL A 152 13.07 -4.59 -9.36
N ILE A 153 13.50 -4.94 -10.56
CA ILE A 153 13.40 -6.30 -11.10
C ILE A 153 14.63 -7.07 -10.66
N LEU A 154 14.43 -8.15 -9.91
CA LEU A 154 15.50 -9.02 -9.45
C LEU A 154 15.76 -10.16 -10.44
N LYS A 155 14.72 -10.86 -10.90
CA LYS A 155 14.85 -11.98 -11.84
C LYS A 155 13.61 -12.11 -12.70
N LYS A 156 13.80 -12.38 -14.00
CA LYS A 156 12.73 -12.66 -14.97
C LYS A 156 12.62 -14.17 -15.22
N ASP A 157 11.49 -14.56 -15.80
CA ASP A 157 11.22 -15.92 -16.31
C ASP A 157 11.34 -17.02 -15.26
N VAL A 158 10.94 -16.70 -14.04
CA VAL A 158 10.99 -17.60 -12.89
C VAL A 158 9.80 -18.56 -12.90
N THR A 159 10.04 -19.81 -12.53
CA THR A 159 8.99 -20.85 -12.48
C THR A 159 8.03 -20.62 -11.30
N PRO A 160 6.78 -21.14 -11.41
CA PRO A 160 5.83 -21.07 -10.29
C PRO A 160 6.32 -21.69 -8.99
N GLN A 161 7.23 -22.66 -9.05
CA GLN A 161 7.82 -23.29 -7.88
C GLN A 161 8.72 -22.32 -7.10
N VAL A 162 9.61 -21.63 -7.81
CA VAL A 162 10.51 -20.62 -7.20
C VAL A 162 9.70 -19.47 -6.61
N LYS A 163 8.63 -19.01 -7.31
CA LYS A 163 7.71 -18.02 -6.74
C LYS A 163 7.13 -18.45 -5.40
N ARG A 164 6.65 -19.71 -5.30
CA ARG A 164 6.12 -20.25 -4.04
C ARG A 164 7.20 -20.34 -2.95
N SER A 165 8.44 -20.68 -3.32
CA SER A 165 9.56 -20.68 -2.36
C SER A 165 9.87 -19.28 -1.83
N ILE A 166 9.71 -18.23 -2.66
CA ILE A 166 9.85 -16.83 -2.23
C ILE A 166 8.70 -16.43 -1.30
N GLU A 167 7.47 -16.82 -1.60
CA GLU A 167 6.30 -16.56 -0.75
C GLU A 167 6.45 -17.22 0.63
N ALA A 168 7.05 -18.41 0.69
CA ALA A 168 7.36 -19.11 1.93
C ALA A 168 8.43 -18.42 2.79
N LEU A 169 9.18 -17.46 2.25
CA LEU A 169 10.11 -16.64 3.03
C LEU A 169 9.42 -15.51 3.81
N HIS A 170 8.12 -15.35 3.68
CA HIS A 170 7.32 -14.34 4.39
C HIS A 170 7.83 -12.88 4.23
N LEU A 171 8.38 -12.57 3.05
CA LEU A 171 8.85 -11.23 2.67
C LEU A 171 7.72 -10.37 2.06
N GLY A 172 6.49 -10.54 2.55
CA GLY A 172 5.31 -9.85 2.00
C GLY A 172 5.43 -8.33 2.01
N GLY A 173 5.12 -7.68 0.85
CA GLY A 173 5.26 -6.24 0.68
C GLY A 173 6.67 -5.78 0.29
N ILE A 174 7.70 -6.63 0.45
CA ILE A 174 9.07 -6.35 0.05
C ILE A 174 9.37 -7.00 -1.30
N VAL A 175 9.01 -8.28 -1.46
CA VAL A 175 9.27 -9.05 -2.68
C VAL A 175 8.00 -9.75 -3.13
N TRP A 176 7.71 -9.69 -4.43
CA TRP A 176 6.54 -10.36 -5.02
C TRP A 176 6.84 -10.84 -6.45
N GLY A 177 6.00 -11.75 -6.94
CA GLY A 177 6.07 -12.25 -8.30
C GLY A 177 4.97 -11.68 -9.17
N GLU A 178 5.30 -10.99 -10.23
CA GLU A 178 4.37 -10.53 -11.26
C GLU A 178 4.21 -11.61 -12.34
N LEU A 179 2.96 -11.91 -12.72
CA LEU A 179 2.69 -12.93 -13.73
C LEU A 179 3.23 -12.48 -15.10
N SER A 180 4.07 -13.31 -15.66
CA SER A 180 4.57 -13.24 -17.01
C SER A 180 4.17 -14.51 -17.77
N SER A 181 4.22 -14.50 -19.09
CA SER A 181 3.96 -15.70 -19.90
C SER A 181 5.05 -15.87 -20.92
N GLU A 182 5.66 -17.03 -20.92
CA GLU A 182 6.63 -17.44 -21.94
C GLU A 182 5.97 -18.39 -22.93
N ARG A 183 6.39 -18.33 -24.19
CA ARG A 183 5.95 -19.26 -25.22
C ARG A 183 7.04 -20.27 -25.51
N LEU A 184 6.78 -21.52 -25.19
CA LEU A 184 7.64 -22.64 -25.56
C LEU A 184 7.21 -23.17 -26.91
N TYR A 185 8.18 -23.41 -27.77
CA TYR A 185 8.04 -24.06 -29.08
C TYR A 185 8.57 -25.47 -28.96
N ALA A 186 7.95 -26.40 -29.67
CA ALA A 186 8.51 -27.74 -29.84
C ALA A 186 9.73 -27.67 -30.81
N ASP A 187 10.80 -28.29 -30.42
CA ASP A 187 11.97 -28.48 -31.26
C ASP A 187 11.72 -29.61 -32.30
#